data_5452845597ad237224df112a51fd792e
#
_entry.id   5452845597ad237224df112a51fd792e
#
_cell.length_a   1.000
_cell.length_b   1.000
_cell.length_c   1.000
_cell.angle_alpha   90.00
_cell.angle_beta   90.00
_cell.angle_gamma   90.00
#
_symmetry.space_group_name_H-M   'P 1'
#
loop_
_entity.id
_entity.type
_entity.pdbx_description
1 polymer ?
#
loop_
_entity_poly.entity_id
_entity_poly.type
_entity_poly.pdbx_seq_one_letter_code
_entity_poly.pdbx_strand_id
1 'polypeptide(L)'
;MIIKKDKINSAIKNLEKGHIVIYETDTLYGLGADATNTLAIKKINQLKKRKTPLSIMLKSIDEINKYAILDLSTLNIIKQLLPGPFTILLKSKKSNLSHLVQQKSDKIGIRIPKNKFCIDLLKKYKNPIITTSVNIHGQKPLNNIDEIENIFFNID
;
A
#
# COMPACT_ATOMS: atom_id res chain seq x y z
N MET A 1 -13.85 2.52 1.68
CA MET A 1 -14.78 1.46 1.23
C MET A 1 -14.10 0.10 1.33
N ILE A 2 -14.77 -0.90 1.92
CA ILE A 2 -14.27 -2.28 1.99
C ILE A 2 -14.56 -2.98 0.65
N ILE A 3 -13.52 -3.59 0.07
CA ILE A 3 -13.59 -4.28 -1.22
C ILE A 3 -13.57 -5.79 -0.99
N LYS A 4 -14.61 -6.48 -1.42
CA LYS A 4 -14.66 -7.95 -1.47
C LYS A 4 -13.78 -8.47 -2.60
N LYS A 5 -13.26 -9.69 -2.47
CA LYS A 5 -12.28 -10.33 -3.38
C LYS A 5 -12.66 -10.34 -4.87
N ASP A 6 -13.94 -10.33 -5.19
CA ASP A 6 -14.48 -10.39 -6.56
C ASP A 6 -14.69 -9.01 -7.22
N LYS A 7 -14.43 -7.91 -6.51
CA LYS A 7 -14.78 -6.54 -6.94
C LYS A 7 -13.60 -5.66 -7.31
N ILE A 8 -12.66 -6.17 -8.07
CA ILE A 8 -11.47 -5.43 -8.52
C ILE A 8 -11.84 -4.13 -9.24
N ASN A 9 -12.82 -4.15 -10.15
CA ASN A 9 -13.23 -2.95 -10.88
C ASN A 9 -13.80 -1.86 -9.94
N SER A 10 -14.45 -2.26 -8.85
CA SER A 10 -14.89 -1.33 -7.81
C SER A 10 -13.70 -0.70 -7.07
N ALA A 11 -12.68 -1.50 -6.75
CA ALA A 11 -11.44 -1.00 -6.14
C ALA A 11 -10.76 0.04 -7.04
N ILE A 12 -10.59 -0.27 -8.33
CA ILE A 12 -9.99 0.63 -9.32
C ILE A 12 -10.76 1.95 -9.39
N LYS A 13 -12.09 1.88 -9.57
CA LYS A 13 -12.94 3.06 -9.65
C LYS A 13 -12.85 3.96 -8.40
N ASN A 14 -12.68 3.36 -7.22
CA ASN A 14 -12.48 4.13 -5.99
C ASN A 14 -11.09 4.74 -5.90
N LEU A 15 -10.03 4.02 -6.26
CA LEU A 15 -8.67 4.55 -6.31
C LEU A 15 -8.55 5.71 -7.30
N GLU A 16 -9.15 5.61 -8.49
CA GLU A 16 -9.20 6.67 -9.50
C GLU A 16 -9.90 7.94 -8.98
N LYS A 17 -10.91 7.79 -8.14
CA LYS A 17 -11.59 8.91 -7.47
C LYS A 17 -10.81 9.48 -6.28
N GLY A 18 -9.63 8.95 -5.96
CA GLY A 18 -8.83 9.33 -4.80
C GLY A 18 -9.42 8.86 -3.46
N HIS A 19 -10.24 7.81 -3.49
CA HIS A 19 -10.77 7.20 -2.28
C HIS A 19 -9.79 6.19 -1.70
N ILE A 20 -9.92 5.96 -0.40
CA ILE A 20 -9.24 4.88 0.33
C ILE A 20 -10.03 3.59 0.12
N VAL A 21 -9.32 2.48 -0.09
CA VAL A 21 -9.88 1.14 -0.19
C VAL A 21 -9.33 0.25 0.91
N ILE A 22 -10.16 -0.63 1.44
CA ILE A 22 -9.77 -1.69 2.36
C ILE A 22 -9.96 -3.01 1.66
N TYR A 23 -8.94 -3.87 1.70
CA TYR A 23 -8.93 -5.14 0.99
C TYR A 23 -8.11 -6.18 1.75
N GLU A 24 -8.40 -7.45 1.51
CA GLU A 24 -7.65 -8.56 2.06
C GLU A 24 -6.30 -8.72 1.35
N THR A 25 -5.23 -8.89 2.14
CA THR A 25 -3.89 -9.19 1.63
C THR A 25 -3.49 -10.63 1.96
N ASP A 26 -2.24 -10.97 1.70
CA ASP A 26 -1.63 -12.25 2.08
C ASP A 26 -1.32 -12.36 3.59
N THR A 27 -1.54 -11.31 4.37
CA THR A 27 -1.30 -11.29 5.82
C THR A 27 -2.49 -10.83 6.63
N LEU A 28 -2.99 -9.63 6.36
CA LEU A 28 -4.04 -8.92 7.11
C LEU A 28 -4.88 -8.10 6.15
N TYR A 29 -5.95 -7.45 6.64
CA TYR A 29 -6.61 -6.41 5.87
C TYR A 29 -5.67 -5.23 5.65
N GLY A 30 -5.57 -4.79 4.40
CA GLY A 30 -4.79 -3.66 3.96
C GLY A 30 -5.65 -2.41 3.75
N LEU A 31 -5.14 -1.28 4.19
CA LEU A 31 -5.67 0.04 3.87
C LEU A 31 -4.82 0.60 2.72
N GLY A 32 -5.45 0.87 1.59
CA GLY A 32 -4.79 1.30 0.36
C GLY A 32 -5.32 2.59 -0.22
N ALA A 33 -4.46 3.30 -0.91
CA ALA A 33 -4.76 4.47 -1.72
C ALA A 33 -3.75 4.60 -2.87
N ASP A 34 -4.07 5.38 -3.88
CA ASP A 34 -3.11 5.76 -4.91
C ASP A 34 -1.90 6.47 -4.29
N ALA A 35 -0.71 5.92 -4.47
CA ALA A 35 0.52 6.45 -3.90
C ALA A 35 0.95 7.79 -4.52
N THR A 36 0.37 8.18 -5.64
CA THR A 36 0.60 9.48 -6.30
C THR A 36 -0.38 10.56 -5.81
N ASN A 37 -1.48 10.17 -5.15
CA ASN A 37 -2.53 11.07 -4.71
C ASN A 37 -2.28 11.58 -3.28
N THR A 38 -1.77 12.80 -3.17
CA THR A 38 -1.43 13.44 -1.88
C THR A 38 -2.63 13.58 -0.95
N LEU A 39 -3.83 13.87 -1.48
CA LEU A 39 -5.04 14.02 -0.64
C LEU A 39 -5.49 12.69 -0.04
N ALA A 40 -5.43 11.61 -0.84
CA ALA A 40 -5.76 10.27 -0.36
C ALA A 40 -4.79 9.80 0.74
N ILE A 41 -3.49 10.08 0.58
CA ILE A 41 -2.48 9.74 1.59
C ILE A 41 -2.66 10.58 2.86
N LYS A 42 -2.99 11.87 2.72
CA LYS A 42 -3.30 12.73 3.87
C LYS A 42 -4.47 12.15 4.69
N LYS A 43 -5.52 11.67 4.03
CA LYS A 43 -6.65 10.99 4.70
C LYS A 43 -6.20 9.72 5.43
N ILE A 44 -5.36 8.86 4.80
CA ILE A 44 -4.80 7.67 5.50
C ILE A 44 -4.05 8.09 6.77
N ASN A 45 -3.19 9.11 6.68
CA ASN A 45 -2.41 9.57 7.81
C ASN A 45 -3.29 10.12 8.95
N GLN A 46 -4.38 10.82 8.61
CA GLN A 46 -5.39 11.29 9.58
C GLN A 46 -6.12 10.13 10.24
N LEU A 47 -6.67 9.19 9.47
CA LEU A 47 -7.38 8.01 9.98
C LEU A 47 -6.50 7.17 10.91
N LYS A 48 -5.24 6.98 10.54
CA LYS A 48 -4.29 6.21 11.35
C LYS A 48 -3.64 7.01 12.47
N LYS A 49 -3.86 8.33 12.56
CA LYS A 49 -3.18 9.24 13.50
C LYS A 49 -1.66 9.08 13.43
N ARG A 50 -1.09 8.96 12.22
CA ARG A 50 0.34 8.69 12.01
C ARG A 50 1.05 9.79 11.23
N LYS A 51 2.37 9.91 11.49
CA LYS A 51 3.29 10.81 10.77
C LYS A 51 4.56 10.08 10.30
N THR A 52 4.51 8.76 10.14
CA THR A 52 5.64 7.93 9.73
C THR A 52 5.51 7.50 8.26
N PRO A 53 6.61 7.16 7.56
CA PRO A 53 6.57 6.72 6.18
C PRO A 53 5.61 5.55 5.95
N LEU A 54 5.06 5.48 4.74
CA LEU A 54 4.19 4.42 4.25
C LEU A 54 4.94 3.56 3.25
N SER A 55 4.52 2.31 3.09
CA SER A 55 5.04 1.42 2.05
C SER A 55 4.14 1.45 0.82
N ILE A 56 4.74 1.21 -0.35
CA ILE A 56 4.03 1.03 -1.60
C ILE A 56 3.99 -0.44 -2.01
N MET A 57 2.94 -0.81 -2.70
CA MET A 57 2.76 -2.12 -3.30
C MET A 57 2.94 -2.01 -4.82
N LEU A 58 3.78 -2.88 -5.37
CA LEU A 58 4.10 -2.96 -6.80
C LEU A 58 3.69 -4.34 -7.35
N LYS A 59 3.46 -4.41 -8.66
CA LYS A 59 3.05 -5.67 -9.32
C LYS A 59 4.22 -6.63 -9.59
N SER A 60 5.47 -6.12 -9.71
CA SER A 60 6.65 -6.93 -10.01
C SER A 60 7.94 -6.31 -9.50
N ILE A 61 8.99 -7.12 -9.41
CA ILE A 61 10.35 -6.70 -9.03
C ILE A 61 10.91 -5.67 -10.03
N ASP A 62 10.60 -5.81 -11.32
CA ASP A 62 11.10 -4.93 -12.37
C ASP A 62 10.67 -3.48 -12.19
N GLU A 63 9.56 -3.24 -11.48
CA GLU A 63 9.10 -1.88 -11.20
C GLU A 63 9.87 -1.17 -10.07
N ILE A 64 10.64 -1.91 -9.27
CA ILE A 64 11.37 -1.35 -8.12
C ILE A 64 12.29 -0.20 -8.57
N ASN A 65 12.98 -0.36 -9.69
CA ASN A 65 13.90 0.65 -10.23
C ASN A 65 13.26 2.01 -10.57
N LYS A 66 11.92 2.08 -10.65
CA LYS A 66 11.20 3.34 -10.84
C LYS A 66 11.17 4.18 -9.56
N TYR A 67 11.28 3.55 -8.38
CA TYR A 67 11.03 4.15 -7.07
C TYR A 67 12.22 4.09 -6.12
N ALA A 68 13.15 3.16 -6.34
CA ALA A 68 14.29 2.94 -5.46
C ALA A 68 15.58 2.69 -6.25
N ILE A 69 16.71 2.95 -5.60
CA ILE A 69 18.04 2.59 -6.08
C ILE A 69 18.27 1.12 -5.75
N LEU A 70 18.67 0.34 -6.75
CA LEU A 70 18.82 -1.10 -6.64
C LEU A 70 20.10 -1.53 -7.35
N ASP A 71 21.03 -2.14 -6.60
CA ASP A 71 22.21 -2.81 -7.14
C ASP A 71 21.95 -4.32 -7.37
N LEU A 72 22.85 -4.99 -8.07
CA LEU A 72 22.71 -6.41 -8.43
C LEU A 72 22.71 -7.32 -7.19
N SER A 73 23.48 -7.02 -6.16
CA SER A 73 23.55 -7.84 -4.95
C SER A 73 22.23 -7.77 -4.18
N THR A 74 21.69 -6.58 -4.00
CA THR A 74 20.38 -6.34 -3.39
C THR A 74 19.25 -6.99 -4.21
N LEU A 75 19.30 -6.90 -5.55
CA LEU A 75 18.32 -7.53 -6.42
C LEU A 75 18.28 -9.05 -6.23
N ASN A 76 19.42 -9.71 -6.09
CA ASN A 76 19.49 -11.16 -5.87
C ASN A 76 18.84 -11.57 -4.54
N ILE A 77 19.01 -10.78 -3.48
CA ILE A 77 18.35 -11.00 -2.19
C ILE A 77 16.82 -10.79 -2.33
N ILE A 78 16.41 -9.71 -2.98
CA ILE A 78 14.99 -9.39 -3.18
C ILE A 78 14.26 -10.50 -3.92
N LYS A 79 14.87 -11.09 -4.95
CA LYS A 79 14.28 -12.19 -5.73
C LYS A 79 13.98 -13.44 -4.89
N GLN A 80 14.67 -13.62 -3.76
CA GLN A 80 14.43 -14.74 -2.84
C GLN A 80 13.26 -14.44 -1.87
N LEU A 81 12.97 -13.17 -1.60
CA LEU A 81 12.00 -12.73 -0.62
C LEU A 81 10.65 -12.30 -1.24
N LEU A 82 10.69 -11.78 -2.47
CA LEU A 82 9.53 -11.25 -3.18
C LEU A 82 9.25 -12.02 -4.48
N PRO A 83 7.96 -12.24 -4.80
CA PRO A 83 6.75 -11.85 -4.07
C PRO A 83 6.58 -12.58 -2.74
N GLY A 84 6.09 -11.88 -1.71
CA GLY A 84 5.92 -12.50 -0.38
C GLY A 84 5.41 -11.53 0.69
N PRO A 85 5.42 -11.99 1.96
CA PRO A 85 4.89 -11.21 3.08
C PRO A 85 5.85 -10.11 3.57
N PHE A 86 6.97 -9.92 2.89
CA PHE A 86 8.01 -8.98 3.29
C PHE A 86 7.78 -7.57 2.74
N THR A 87 8.27 -6.58 3.48
CA THR A 87 8.44 -5.20 3.03
C THR A 87 9.93 -4.88 3.05
N ILE A 88 10.49 -4.53 1.90
CA ILE A 88 11.90 -4.21 1.75
C ILE A 88 12.06 -2.70 1.80
N LEU A 89 12.99 -2.22 2.64
CA LEU A 89 13.36 -0.81 2.73
C LEU A 89 14.57 -0.54 1.84
N LEU A 90 14.39 0.32 0.84
CA LEU A 90 15.43 0.70 -0.12
C LEU A 90 15.63 2.20 -0.11
N LYS A 91 16.84 2.66 -0.52
CA LYS A 91 17.11 4.08 -0.77
C LYS A 91 16.20 4.57 -1.90
N SER A 92 15.45 5.63 -1.64
CA SER A 92 14.46 6.12 -2.58
C SER A 92 15.08 6.81 -3.79
N LYS A 93 14.34 6.83 -4.88
CA LYS A 93 14.63 7.55 -6.11
C LYS A 93 13.54 8.59 -6.35
N LYS A 94 13.89 9.73 -6.94
CA LYS A 94 12.91 10.74 -7.35
C LYS A 94 11.89 10.10 -8.31
N SER A 95 10.61 10.26 -8.00
CA SER A 95 9.51 9.62 -8.74
C SER A 95 8.24 10.48 -8.65
N ASN A 96 7.14 10.01 -9.23
CA ASN A 96 5.83 10.67 -9.17
C ASN A 96 5.04 10.37 -7.88
N LEU A 97 5.64 9.71 -6.90
CA LEU A 97 4.99 9.47 -5.62
C LEU A 97 4.74 10.77 -4.87
N SER A 98 3.64 10.81 -4.14
CA SER A 98 3.41 11.89 -3.19
C SER A 98 4.53 11.95 -2.14
N HIS A 99 5.00 13.15 -1.82
CA HIS A 99 5.99 13.36 -0.77
C HIS A 99 5.56 12.84 0.62
N LEU A 100 4.24 12.69 0.84
CA LEU A 100 3.67 12.13 2.08
C LEU A 100 3.89 10.62 2.21
N VAL A 101 4.30 9.91 1.15
CA VAL A 101 4.65 8.48 1.23
C VAL A 101 5.89 8.28 2.09
N GLN A 102 6.91 9.07 1.81
CA GLN A 102 8.21 8.95 2.47
C GLN A 102 8.37 9.89 3.67
N GLN A 103 7.52 10.93 3.76
CA GLN A 103 7.68 12.00 4.75
C GLN A 103 9.08 12.63 4.61
N LYS A 104 9.90 12.54 5.67
CA LYS A 104 11.29 13.02 5.69
C LYS A 104 12.34 11.92 5.47
N SER A 105 11.90 10.68 5.14
CA SER A 105 12.81 9.54 4.95
C SER A 105 13.45 9.56 3.56
N ASP A 106 14.71 9.21 3.49
CA ASP A 106 15.42 8.91 2.25
C ASP A 106 15.19 7.46 1.76
N LYS A 107 14.40 6.69 2.50
CA LYS A 107 14.05 5.30 2.17
C LYS A 107 12.58 5.16 1.82
N ILE A 108 12.29 4.14 1.01
CA ILE A 108 10.95 3.72 0.64
C ILE A 108 10.74 2.24 0.97
N GLY A 109 9.61 1.94 1.59
CA GLY A 109 9.17 0.56 1.80
C GLY A 109 8.45 0.05 0.56
N ILE A 110 8.88 -1.10 0.04
CA ILE A 110 8.30 -1.73 -1.15
C ILE A 110 7.85 -3.14 -0.81
N ARG A 111 6.65 -3.50 -1.26
CA ARG A 111 6.05 -4.81 -1.13
C ARG A 111 5.56 -5.30 -2.49
N ILE A 112 5.75 -6.60 -2.76
CA ILE A 112 5.15 -7.31 -3.90
C ILE A 112 4.37 -8.48 -3.32
N PRO A 113 3.02 -8.43 -3.36
CA PRO A 113 2.17 -9.41 -2.70
C PRO A 113 2.12 -10.73 -3.49
N LYS A 114 1.77 -11.82 -2.78
CA LYS A 114 1.37 -13.11 -3.39
C LYS A 114 -0.15 -13.24 -3.54
N ASN A 115 -0.92 -12.43 -2.83
CA ASN A 115 -2.37 -12.49 -2.85
C ASN A 115 -2.90 -12.18 -4.26
N LYS A 116 -3.76 -13.07 -4.78
CA LYS A 116 -4.31 -12.96 -6.15
C LYS A 116 -5.06 -11.65 -6.38
N PHE A 117 -5.88 -11.21 -5.42
CA PHE A 117 -6.61 -9.95 -5.53
C PHE A 117 -5.65 -8.77 -5.69
N CYS A 118 -4.61 -8.69 -4.85
CA CYS A 118 -3.62 -7.62 -4.91
C CYS A 118 -2.86 -7.62 -6.25
N ILE A 119 -2.46 -8.81 -6.73
CA ILE A 119 -1.79 -8.96 -8.03
C ILE A 119 -2.68 -8.48 -9.17
N ASP A 120 -3.93 -8.92 -9.21
CA ASP A 120 -4.88 -8.57 -10.27
C ASP A 120 -5.26 -7.09 -10.23
N LEU A 121 -5.38 -6.51 -9.02
CA LEU A 121 -5.57 -5.08 -8.83
C LEU A 121 -4.40 -4.28 -9.39
N LEU A 122 -3.16 -4.63 -9.02
CA LEU A 122 -1.94 -3.95 -9.47
C LEU A 122 -1.66 -4.11 -10.97
N LYS A 123 -2.09 -5.22 -11.59
CA LYS A 123 -2.00 -5.39 -13.04
C LYS A 123 -2.92 -4.45 -13.80
N LYS A 124 -4.11 -4.19 -13.26
CA LYS A 124 -5.12 -3.32 -13.89
C LYS A 124 -4.95 -1.85 -13.52
N TYR A 125 -4.53 -1.56 -12.29
CA TYR A 125 -4.29 -0.21 -11.80
C TYR A 125 -2.84 0.22 -12.07
N LYS A 126 -2.66 1.31 -12.81
CA LYS A 126 -1.33 1.69 -13.34
C LYS A 126 -0.38 2.28 -12.30
N ASN A 127 -0.90 2.90 -11.24
CA ASN A 127 -0.09 3.54 -10.20
C ASN A 127 0.21 2.56 -9.06
N PRO A 128 1.33 2.74 -8.34
CA PRO A 128 1.57 2.02 -7.10
C PRO A 128 0.51 2.35 -6.06
N ILE A 129 0.17 1.39 -5.22
CA ILE A 129 -0.83 1.53 -4.18
C ILE A 129 -0.13 1.56 -2.83
N ILE A 130 -0.45 2.56 -1.98
CA ILE A 130 -0.07 2.53 -0.58
C ILE A 130 -0.66 1.27 0.05
N THR A 131 0.13 0.59 0.87
CA THR A 131 -0.34 -0.52 1.69
C THR A 131 0.11 -0.36 3.13
N THR A 132 -0.86 -0.41 4.03
CA THR A 132 -0.62 -0.40 5.48
C THR A 132 -1.72 -1.21 6.16
N SER A 133 -1.44 -1.77 7.34
CA SER A 133 -2.47 -2.49 8.12
C SER A 133 -3.64 -1.59 8.50
N VAL A 134 -4.82 -2.17 8.62
CA VAL A 134 -6.02 -1.46 9.08
C VAL A 134 -5.99 -1.39 10.60
N ASN A 135 -5.51 -0.29 11.14
CA ASN A 135 -5.46 0.01 12.58
C ASN A 135 -5.13 1.48 12.82
N ILE A 136 -5.43 2.00 13.98
CA ILE A 136 -4.81 3.22 14.50
C ILE A 136 -3.33 2.93 14.78
N HIS A 137 -2.44 3.85 14.47
CA HIS A 137 -0.99 3.64 14.62
C HIS A 137 -0.63 3.26 16.07
N GLY A 138 0.18 2.20 16.22
CA GLY A 138 0.55 1.65 17.52
C GLY A 138 -0.43 0.62 18.10
N GLN A 139 -1.63 0.47 17.54
CA GLN A 139 -2.60 -0.55 17.96
C GLN A 139 -2.45 -1.83 17.12
N LYS A 140 -3.04 -2.93 17.60
CA LYS A 140 -3.08 -4.19 16.85
C LYS A 140 -3.88 -4.04 15.55
N PRO A 141 -3.46 -4.70 14.47
CA PRO A 141 -4.23 -4.74 13.23
C PRO A 141 -5.62 -5.36 13.43
N LEU A 142 -6.62 -4.79 12.79
CA LEU A 142 -7.99 -5.30 12.79
C LEU A 142 -8.12 -6.39 11.71
N ASN A 143 -8.77 -7.49 12.07
CA ASN A 143 -9.01 -8.64 11.19
C ASN A 143 -10.50 -8.95 11.00
N ASN A 144 -11.38 -8.19 11.64
CA ASN A 144 -12.82 -8.34 11.52
C ASN A 144 -13.40 -7.16 10.74
N ILE A 145 -14.25 -7.46 9.73
CA ILE A 145 -14.84 -6.44 8.86
C ILE A 145 -15.77 -5.51 9.65
N ASP A 146 -16.56 -6.06 10.58
CA ASP A 146 -17.50 -5.27 11.38
C ASP A 146 -16.76 -4.28 12.30
N GLU A 147 -15.64 -4.71 12.90
CA GLU A 147 -14.78 -3.83 13.69
C GLU A 147 -14.14 -2.73 12.82
N ILE A 148 -13.72 -3.08 11.60
CA ILE A 148 -13.15 -2.14 10.65
C ILE A 148 -14.21 -1.11 10.25
N GLU A 149 -15.43 -1.52 9.96
CA GLU A 149 -16.54 -0.62 9.62
C GLU A 149 -16.86 0.33 10.77
N ASN A 150 -16.97 -0.19 11.99
CA ASN A 150 -17.25 0.63 13.17
C ASN A 150 -16.19 1.68 13.45
N ILE A 151 -14.90 1.35 13.27
CA ILE A 151 -13.80 2.25 13.62
C ILE A 151 -13.48 3.25 12.50
N PHE A 152 -13.61 2.87 11.23
CA PHE A 152 -13.13 3.67 10.11
C PHE A 152 -14.24 4.32 9.27
N PHE A 153 -15.51 3.90 9.42
CA PHE A 153 -16.61 4.41 8.60
C PHE A 153 -17.79 4.99 9.40
N ASN A 154 -17.88 4.73 10.70
CA ASN A 154 -18.89 5.34 11.58
C ASN A 154 -18.36 6.60 12.30
N ILE A 155 -17.29 7.20 11.80
CA ILE A 155 -16.84 8.51 12.25
C ILE A 155 -17.43 9.52 11.26
N ASP A 156 -18.58 10.08 11.65
CA ASP A 156 -19.16 11.27 11.02
C ASP A 156 -18.21 12.48 11.12
#